data_6b016304d88ff49470261d4b4a3b8302
#
_entry.id   6b016304d88ff49470261d4b4a3b8302
#
_cell.length_a   1.000
_cell.length_b   1.000
_cell.length_c   1.000
_cell.angle_alpha   90.00
_cell.angle_beta   90.00
_cell.angle_gamma   90.00
#
_symmetry.space_group_name_H-M   'P 1'
#
loop_
_entity.id
_entity.type
_entity.pdbx_description
1 polymer ?
#
loop_
_entity_poly.entity_id
_entity_poly.type
_entity_poly.pdbx_seq_one_letter_code
_entity_poly.pdbx_strand_id
1 'polypeptide(L)'
;MSSPSDSPSDTDTVPDTVPARALVIGAHPDDADYGAGGLIATWTAAGCEVTVVCVTDGDSGGFDAEVARADVPEIRREEQRAAAAALGVQECVFLGRADGWVEVDRALRLELARTIRRVRPEVVVTHSPERNYRFVYLYHPDHLATGAAALAAVYPDARNAFAFPELDLEPWEVRQVWQFGGPEDDVAVDVTDAFPAKVAACSAHDSQTPMLDGSVEEQLREDLGRTAREHGLPEGQWFSSGK
;
A
#
# COMPACT_ATOMS: atom_id res chain seq x y z
N MET A 1 49.20 1.22 10.73
CA MET A 1 47.83 1.09 11.22
C MET A 1 46.94 1.43 10.03
N SER A 2 46.50 0.42 9.32
CA SER A 2 45.67 0.56 8.11
C SER A 2 44.22 0.45 8.56
N SER A 3 43.44 1.48 8.27
CA SER A 3 41.98 1.49 8.48
C SER A 3 41.31 0.50 7.55
N PRO A 4 40.33 -0.29 7.98
CA PRO A 4 39.54 -1.08 7.07
C PRO A 4 38.61 -0.14 6.27
N SER A 5 38.60 -0.29 4.97
CA SER A 5 37.65 0.33 4.07
C SER A 5 36.31 -0.40 4.24
N ASP A 6 35.36 0.20 4.93
CA ASP A 6 33.96 -0.19 4.85
C ASP A 6 33.47 0.13 3.44
N SER A 7 33.31 -0.89 2.65
CA SER A 7 32.54 -0.84 1.41
C SER A 7 31.08 -1.09 1.77
N PRO A 8 30.16 -0.18 1.46
CA PRO A 8 28.73 -0.50 1.52
C PRO A 8 28.40 -1.29 0.24
N SER A 9 28.35 -2.60 0.33
CA SER A 9 27.79 -3.48 -0.68
C SER A 9 26.89 -4.51 0.00
N ASP A 10 25.81 -4.04 0.58
CA ASP A 10 24.58 -4.81 0.70
C ASP A 10 23.49 -3.94 0.05
N THR A 11 23.33 -4.08 -1.26
CA THR A 11 22.04 -3.84 -1.89
C THR A 11 21.13 -4.89 -1.24
N ASP A 12 20.30 -4.46 -0.29
CA ASP A 12 19.22 -5.27 0.25
C ASP A 12 18.33 -5.67 -0.94
N THR A 13 18.65 -6.82 -1.50
CA THR A 13 17.85 -7.42 -2.56
C THR A 13 16.48 -7.73 -2.00
N VAL A 14 15.45 -7.41 -2.78
CA VAL A 14 14.08 -7.93 -2.62
C VAL A 14 14.18 -9.35 -2.05
N PRO A 15 13.45 -9.71 -0.97
CA PRO A 15 13.52 -11.05 -0.44
C PRO A 15 13.34 -12.06 -1.56
N ASP A 16 14.29 -12.99 -1.74
CA ASP A 16 14.22 -14.06 -2.74
C ASP A 16 12.99 -14.96 -2.57
N THR A 17 12.21 -14.75 -1.51
CA THR A 17 11.06 -15.58 -1.17
C THR A 17 9.80 -14.74 -1.04
N VAL A 18 8.79 -15.10 -1.82
CA VAL A 18 7.43 -14.59 -1.68
C VAL A 18 6.92 -14.90 -0.27
N PRO A 19 6.37 -13.92 0.49
CA PRO A 19 5.83 -14.19 1.82
C PRO A 19 4.60 -15.10 1.76
N ALA A 20 4.38 -15.91 2.79
CA ALA A 20 3.15 -16.71 2.85
C ALA A 20 1.92 -15.82 3.06
N ARG A 21 2.06 -14.74 3.85
CA ARG A 21 0.99 -13.75 4.10
C ARG A 21 1.55 -12.34 4.10
N ALA A 22 0.83 -11.43 3.45
CA ALA A 22 1.13 -10.00 3.44
C ALA A 22 -0.11 -9.18 3.81
N LEU A 23 0.12 -8.01 4.41
CA LEU A 23 -0.91 -7.03 4.73
C LEU A 23 -0.56 -5.71 4.06
N VAL A 24 -1.45 -5.21 3.22
CA VAL A 24 -1.28 -3.90 2.56
C VAL A 24 -2.25 -2.91 3.17
N ILE A 25 -1.73 -1.78 3.65
CA ILE A 25 -2.52 -0.76 4.37
C ILE A 25 -2.47 0.54 3.57
N GLY A 26 -3.60 0.90 2.95
CA GLY A 26 -3.83 2.17 2.27
C GLY A 26 -4.71 3.11 3.10
N ALA A 27 -4.62 4.40 2.85
CA ALA A 27 -5.49 5.39 3.46
C ALA A 27 -6.88 5.38 2.83
N HIS A 28 -6.95 5.33 1.50
CA HIS A 28 -8.18 5.37 0.72
C HIS A 28 -8.36 4.10 -0.12
N PRO A 29 -9.59 3.80 -0.57
CA PRO A 29 -9.80 2.85 -1.66
C PRO A 29 -9.09 3.36 -2.93
N ASP A 30 -8.17 2.56 -3.49
CA ASP A 30 -7.26 2.77 -4.62
C ASP A 30 -5.76 2.83 -4.25
N ASP A 31 -5.38 3.31 -3.08
CA ASP A 31 -3.96 3.48 -2.69
C ASP A 31 -3.13 2.19 -2.83
N ALA A 32 -3.69 1.06 -2.39
CA ALA A 32 -3.01 -0.23 -2.47
C ALA A 32 -2.76 -0.64 -3.94
N ASP A 33 -3.71 -0.33 -4.81
CA ASP A 33 -3.69 -0.73 -6.21
C ASP A 33 -2.71 0.13 -7.01
N TYR A 34 -2.73 1.45 -6.79
CA TYR A 34 -1.77 2.37 -7.40
C TYR A 34 -0.36 2.20 -6.80
N GLY A 35 -0.22 2.15 -5.46
CA GLY A 35 1.06 2.10 -4.77
C GLY A 35 1.75 0.74 -4.86
N ALA A 36 1.01 -0.36 -4.71
CA ALA A 36 1.57 -1.71 -4.58
C ALA A 36 0.92 -2.76 -5.50
N GLY A 37 -0.02 -2.41 -6.39
CA GLY A 37 -0.81 -3.38 -7.16
C GLY A 37 0.02 -4.38 -7.98
N GLY A 38 1.12 -3.94 -8.59
CA GLY A 38 2.03 -4.84 -9.30
C GLY A 38 2.69 -5.87 -8.37
N LEU A 39 3.15 -5.42 -7.21
CA LEU A 39 3.72 -6.28 -6.16
C LEU A 39 2.68 -7.28 -5.63
N ILE A 40 1.47 -6.79 -5.33
CA ILE A 40 0.34 -7.61 -4.86
C ILE A 40 0.05 -8.73 -5.88
N ALA A 41 -0.12 -8.38 -7.17
CA ALA A 41 -0.39 -9.35 -8.22
C ALA A 41 0.72 -10.38 -8.39
N THR A 42 1.98 -9.95 -8.31
CA THR A 42 3.14 -10.85 -8.34
C THR A 42 3.10 -11.85 -7.18
N TRP A 43 2.83 -11.37 -5.97
CA TRP A 43 2.79 -12.22 -4.77
C TRP A 43 1.59 -13.16 -4.76
N THR A 44 0.39 -12.69 -5.12
CA THR A 44 -0.80 -13.56 -5.16
C THR A 44 -0.69 -14.64 -6.23
N ALA A 45 -0.12 -14.32 -7.41
CA ALA A 45 0.17 -15.30 -8.45
C ALA A 45 1.16 -16.39 -7.98
N ALA A 46 2.05 -16.06 -7.04
CA ALA A 46 2.98 -16.98 -6.43
C ALA A 46 2.43 -17.69 -5.17
N GLY A 47 1.16 -17.47 -4.81
CA GLY A 47 0.47 -18.16 -3.72
C GLY A 47 0.49 -17.43 -2.37
N CYS A 48 0.92 -16.17 -2.30
CA CYS A 48 0.80 -15.35 -1.10
C CYS A 48 -0.66 -15.01 -0.79
N GLU A 49 -1.06 -15.16 0.46
CA GLU A 49 -2.34 -14.66 0.96
C GLU A 49 -2.20 -13.16 1.29
N VAL A 50 -2.84 -12.30 0.50
CA VAL A 50 -2.80 -10.85 0.71
C VAL A 50 -4.13 -10.35 1.27
N THR A 51 -4.06 -9.57 2.36
CA THR A 51 -5.18 -8.79 2.90
C THR A 51 -4.91 -7.31 2.64
N VAL A 52 -5.92 -6.58 2.14
CA VAL A 52 -5.88 -5.12 1.97
C VAL A 52 -6.71 -4.45 3.06
N VAL A 53 -6.18 -3.38 3.65
CA VAL A 53 -6.88 -2.50 4.59
C VAL A 53 -7.01 -1.11 3.98
N CYS A 54 -8.22 -0.59 3.92
CA CYS A 54 -8.51 0.81 3.65
C CYS A 54 -8.89 1.50 4.97
N VAL A 55 -8.12 2.51 5.37
CA VAL A 55 -8.35 3.22 6.63
C VAL A 55 -9.61 4.08 6.55
N THR A 56 -9.80 4.77 5.42
CA THR A 56 -11.02 5.56 5.16
C THR A 56 -11.90 4.88 4.11
N ASP A 57 -13.10 5.38 3.97
CA ASP A 57 -14.02 5.00 2.89
C ASP A 57 -13.92 5.93 1.68
N GLY A 58 -13.02 6.93 1.70
CA GLY A 58 -12.84 7.88 0.62
C GLY A 58 -14.06 8.77 0.37
N ASP A 59 -14.84 9.08 1.41
CA ASP A 59 -16.12 9.80 1.31
C ASP A 59 -15.99 11.28 0.90
N SER A 60 -14.77 11.78 0.80
CA SER A 60 -14.47 13.12 0.28
C SER A 60 -13.92 13.11 -1.17
N GLY A 61 -13.69 11.94 -1.76
CA GLY A 61 -13.18 11.74 -3.12
C GLY A 61 -14.31 11.45 -4.10
N GLY A 62 -15.10 12.46 -4.50
CA GLY A 62 -16.13 12.32 -5.51
C GLY A 62 -15.99 13.38 -6.60
N PHE A 63 -16.15 13.01 -7.87
CA PHE A 63 -16.03 13.89 -9.04
C PHE A 63 -17.33 14.06 -9.80
N ASP A 64 -18.35 13.22 -9.56
CA ASP A 64 -19.68 13.33 -10.14
C ASP A 64 -20.60 14.07 -9.18
N ALA A 65 -21.02 15.28 -9.57
CA ALA A 65 -21.94 16.12 -8.79
C ALA A 65 -23.36 15.54 -8.64
N GLU A 66 -23.73 14.56 -9.47
CA GLU A 66 -25.04 13.88 -9.39
C GLU A 66 -25.03 12.75 -8.34
N VAL A 67 -23.85 12.30 -7.89
CA VAL A 67 -23.72 11.28 -6.85
C VAL A 67 -23.84 11.94 -5.46
N ALA A 68 -24.77 11.46 -4.65
CA ALA A 68 -24.89 11.95 -3.29
C ALA A 68 -23.66 11.53 -2.46
N ARG A 69 -23.08 12.44 -1.68
CA ARG A 69 -21.90 12.16 -0.84
C ARG A 69 -22.10 10.93 0.06
N ALA A 70 -23.32 10.68 0.51
CA ALA A 70 -23.62 9.52 1.36
C ALA A 70 -23.47 8.17 0.64
N ASP A 71 -23.52 8.16 -0.69
CA ASP A 71 -23.40 6.95 -1.50
C ASP A 71 -21.93 6.65 -1.89
N VAL A 72 -21.06 7.66 -1.87
CA VAL A 72 -19.64 7.54 -2.23
C VAL A 72 -18.92 6.41 -1.50
N PRO A 73 -19.07 6.23 -0.16
CA PRO A 73 -18.40 5.15 0.55
C PRO A 73 -18.69 3.75 -0.01
N GLU A 74 -19.94 3.45 -0.33
CA GLU A 74 -20.27 2.11 -0.84
C GLU A 74 -19.79 1.91 -2.27
N ILE A 75 -19.89 2.93 -3.12
CA ILE A 75 -19.33 2.92 -4.49
C ILE A 75 -17.84 2.59 -4.41
N ARG A 76 -17.07 3.32 -3.63
CA ARG A 76 -15.62 3.13 -3.52
C ARG A 76 -15.23 1.79 -2.88
N ARG A 77 -16.03 1.27 -1.95
CA ARG A 77 -15.82 -0.08 -1.41
C ARG A 77 -16.08 -1.17 -2.45
N GLU A 78 -17.08 -1.02 -3.31
CA GLU A 78 -17.35 -1.97 -4.40
C GLU A 78 -16.22 -1.94 -5.43
N GLU A 79 -15.75 -0.75 -5.81
CA GLU A 79 -14.60 -0.57 -6.70
C GLU A 79 -13.34 -1.22 -6.12
N GLN A 80 -13.05 -0.99 -4.82
CA GLN A 80 -11.90 -1.63 -4.16
C GLN A 80 -12.01 -3.15 -4.11
N ARG A 81 -13.19 -3.71 -3.89
CA ARG A 81 -13.38 -5.17 -3.95
C ARG A 81 -13.15 -5.72 -5.36
N ALA A 82 -13.57 -4.98 -6.39
CA ALA A 82 -13.33 -5.36 -7.79
C ALA A 82 -11.84 -5.27 -8.13
N ALA A 83 -11.14 -4.21 -7.71
CA ALA A 83 -9.70 -4.04 -7.84
C ALA A 83 -8.94 -5.18 -7.15
N ALA A 84 -9.29 -5.47 -5.91
CA ALA A 84 -8.72 -6.56 -5.12
C ALA A 84 -8.87 -7.93 -5.82
N ALA A 85 -10.05 -8.19 -6.39
CA ALA A 85 -10.29 -9.43 -7.15
C ALA A 85 -9.38 -9.53 -8.39
N ALA A 86 -9.14 -8.41 -9.11
CA ALA A 86 -8.24 -8.37 -10.25
C ALA A 86 -6.79 -8.67 -9.88
N LEU A 87 -6.38 -8.34 -8.63
CA LEU A 87 -5.05 -8.62 -8.08
C LEU A 87 -4.94 -9.99 -7.38
N GLY A 88 -6.02 -10.77 -7.32
CA GLY A 88 -6.04 -12.05 -6.59
C GLY A 88 -6.12 -11.92 -5.06
N VAL A 89 -6.42 -10.73 -4.55
CA VAL A 89 -6.65 -10.47 -3.11
C VAL A 89 -7.99 -11.05 -2.68
N GLN A 90 -8.02 -11.74 -1.54
CA GLN A 90 -9.22 -12.41 -1.05
C GLN A 90 -9.97 -11.64 0.03
N GLU A 91 -9.32 -10.71 0.72
CA GLU A 91 -9.92 -9.97 1.83
C GLU A 91 -9.59 -8.48 1.74
N CYS A 92 -10.65 -7.64 1.78
CA CYS A 92 -10.56 -6.20 2.01
C CYS A 92 -11.21 -5.85 3.36
N VAL A 93 -10.48 -5.12 4.18
CA VAL A 93 -10.94 -4.60 5.47
C VAL A 93 -11.10 -3.10 5.35
N PHE A 94 -12.29 -2.59 5.66
CA PHE A 94 -12.58 -1.15 5.67
C PHE A 94 -12.76 -0.68 7.11
N LEU A 95 -11.95 0.30 7.55
CA LEU A 95 -12.02 0.81 8.93
C LEU A 95 -13.04 1.93 9.08
N GLY A 96 -13.52 2.49 7.97
CA GLY A 96 -14.63 3.46 7.96
C GLY A 96 -14.28 4.81 8.58
N ARG A 97 -13.00 5.21 8.55
CA ARG A 97 -12.59 6.54 8.99
C ARG A 97 -13.01 7.60 7.97
N ALA A 98 -13.25 8.82 8.44
CA ALA A 98 -13.57 9.95 7.56
C ALA A 98 -12.34 10.35 6.73
N ASP A 99 -12.52 10.48 5.43
CA ASP A 99 -11.50 10.93 4.48
C ASP A 99 -11.12 12.40 4.74
N GLY A 100 -9.81 12.67 4.75
CA GLY A 100 -9.22 13.97 5.07
C GLY A 100 -8.95 14.18 6.57
N TRP A 101 -9.33 13.24 7.45
CA TRP A 101 -9.29 13.43 8.89
C TRP A 101 -8.63 12.26 9.65
N VAL A 102 -7.76 11.51 9.00
CA VAL A 102 -7.03 10.43 9.66
C VAL A 102 -6.01 11.01 10.63
N GLU A 103 -6.10 10.58 11.89
CA GLU A 103 -5.14 10.91 12.94
C GLU A 103 -4.49 9.64 13.48
N VAL A 104 -3.23 9.75 13.91
CA VAL A 104 -2.49 8.66 14.57
C VAL A 104 -2.99 8.54 16.00
N ASP A 105 -4.23 8.12 16.16
CA ASP A 105 -4.86 7.95 17.47
C ASP A 105 -4.75 6.51 18.00
N ARG A 106 -5.09 6.32 19.27
CA ARG A 106 -5.08 5.00 19.91
C ARG A 106 -6.06 4.02 19.25
N ALA A 107 -7.20 4.51 18.76
CA ALA A 107 -8.22 3.65 18.17
C ALA A 107 -7.76 3.09 16.83
N LEU A 108 -7.15 3.91 15.95
CA LEU A 108 -6.58 3.44 14.69
C LEU A 108 -5.46 2.43 14.92
N ARG A 109 -4.54 2.72 15.84
CA ARG A 109 -3.46 1.79 16.19
C ARG A 109 -3.98 0.46 16.74
N LEU A 110 -5.05 0.48 17.56
CA LEU A 110 -5.73 -0.73 18.05
C LEU A 110 -6.31 -1.56 16.90
N GLU A 111 -7.01 -0.92 15.94
CA GLU A 111 -7.62 -1.60 14.78
C GLU A 111 -6.56 -2.22 13.87
N LEU A 112 -5.47 -1.50 13.60
CA LEU A 112 -4.35 -2.01 12.82
C LEU A 112 -3.60 -3.14 13.54
N ALA A 113 -3.32 -2.99 14.85
CA ALA A 113 -2.69 -4.04 15.64
C ALA A 113 -3.56 -5.31 15.73
N ARG A 114 -4.90 -5.15 15.84
CA ARG A 114 -5.86 -6.26 15.75
C ARG A 114 -5.75 -6.98 14.41
N THR A 115 -5.73 -6.23 13.32
CA THR A 115 -5.63 -6.80 11.98
C THR A 115 -4.32 -7.53 11.78
N ILE A 116 -3.19 -6.96 12.21
CA ILE A 116 -1.87 -7.59 12.16
C ILE A 116 -1.86 -8.91 12.97
N ARG A 117 -2.38 -8.90 14.20
CA ARG A 117 -2.43 -10.11 15.04
C ARG A 117 -3.37 -11.18 14.49
N ARG A 118 -4.44 -10.80 13.79
CA ARG A 118 -5.39 -11.71 13.14
C ARG A 118 -4.81 -12.32 11.87
N VAL A 119 -4.29 -11.49 10.97
CA VAL A 119 -3.75 -11.90 9.66
C VAL A 119 -2.41 -12.62 9.80
N ARG A 120 -1.60 -12.20 10.79
CA ARG A 120 -0.25 -12.71 11.02
C ARG A 120 0.65 -12.57 9.78
N PRO A 121 0.77 -11.36 9.19
CA PRO A 121 1.54 -11.15 7.97
C PRO A 121 3.04 -11.24 8.26
N GLU A 122 3.81 -11.77 7.31
CA GLU A 122 5.27 -11.70 7.33
C GLU A 122 5.76 -10.32 6.91
N VAL A 123 5.02 -9.70 5.98
CA VAL A 123 5.32 -8.38 5.43
C VAL A 123 4.11 -7.46 5.57
N VAL A 124 4.35 -6.23 5.97
CA VAL A 124 3.38 -5.12 5.90
C VAL A 124 3.84 -4.15 4.84
N VAL A 125 2.94 -3.77 3.94
CA VAL A 125 3.17 -2.72 2.91
C VAL A 125 2.25 -1.55 3.24
N THR A 126 2.77 -0.33 3.26
CA THR A 126 1.98 0.86 3.60
C THR A 126 2.56 2.14 3.01
N HIS A 127 1.88 3.25 3.18
CA HIS A 127 2.42 4.57 2.86
C HIS A 127 3.68 4.88 3.66
N SER A 128 4.61 5.63 3.05
CA SER A 128 5.67 6.29 3.79
C SER A 128 5.07 7.42 4.66
N PRO A 129 5.44 7.54 5.94
CA PRO A 129 5.07 8.69 6.76
C PRO A 129 5.92 9.93 6.47
N GLU A 130 6.90 9.83 5.57
CA GLU A 130 7.76 10.93 5.18
C GLU A 130 7.12 11.76 4.07
N ARG A 131 7.28 13.08 4.14
CA ARG A 131 6.71 13.97 3.12
C ARG A 131 7.49 13.92 1.83
N ASN A 132 6.81 13.54 0.75
CA ASN A 132 7.33 13.64 -0.60
C ASN A 132 6.73 14.88 -1.29
N TYR A 133 7.55 15.90 -1.53
CA TYR A 133 7.11 17.16 -2.13
C TYR A 133 7.16 17.17 -3.67
N ARG A 134 7.53 16.05 -4.31
CA ARG A 134 7.54 15.94 -5.79
C ARG A 134 6.14 15.99 -6.37
N PHE A 135 5.19 15.34 -5.69
CA PHE A 135 3.79 15.25 -6.13
C PHE A 135 2.85 15.53 -4.95
N VAL A 136 1.90 16.43 -5.15
CA VAL A 136 1.01 16.92 -4.07
C VAL A 136 0.20 15.81 -3.41
N TYR A 137 -0.28 14.83 -4.17
CA TYR A 137 -1.07 13.72 -3.64
C TYR A 137 -0.26 12.71 -2.81
N LEU A 138 1.07 12.61 -3.00
CA LEU A 138 1.90 11.69 -2.19
C LEU A 138 2.03 12.12 -0.74
N TYR A 139 1.86 13.42 -0.41
CA TYR A 139 1.87 13.89 0.97
C TYR A 139 0.49 14.25 1.52
N HIS A 140 -0.57 13.60 1.00
CA HIS A 140 -1.90 13.72 1.59
C HIS A 140 -1.83 13.46 3.10
N PRO A 141 -2.48 14.27 3.96
CA PRO A 141 -2.38 14.08 5.41
C PRO A 141 -2.77 12.68 5.87
N ASP A 142 -3.76 12.07 5.24
CA ASP A 142 -4.18 10.70 5.55
C ASP A 142 -3.14 9.65 5.17
N HIS A 143 -2.38 9.84 4.07
CA HIS A 143 -1.28 8.93 3.70
C HIS A 143 -0.20 8.94 4.78
N LEU A 144 0.22 10.15 5.21
CA LEU A 144 1.24 10.30 6.25
C LEU A 144 0.76 9.71 7.59
N ALA A 145 -0.49 9.97 7.97
CA ALA A 145 -1.06 9.46 9.21
C ALA A 145 -1.24 7.93 9.17
N THR A 146 -1.69 7.39 8.04
CA THR A 146 -1.84 5.93 7.84
C THR A 146 -0.48 5.25 7.93
N GLY A 147 0.54 5.73 7.24
CA GLY A 147 1.89 5.19 7.33
C GLY A 147 2.44 5.21 8.75
N ALA A 148 2.34 6.35 9.43
CA ALA A 148 2.79 6.49 10.81
C ALA A 148 2.03 5.58 11.79
N ALA A 149 0.71 5.43 11.62
CA ALA A 149 -0.11 4.53 12.43
C ALA A 149 0.22 3.05 12.16
N ALA A 150 0.46 2.67 10.90
CA ALA A 150 0.86 1.33 10.51
C ALA A 150 2.21 0.93 11.12
N LEU A 151 3.21 1.81 11.04
CA LEU A 151 4.52 1.56 11.67
C LEU A 151 4.39 1.39 13.20
N ALA A 152 3.60 2.25 13.86
CA ALA A 152 3.35 2.12 15.30
C ALA A 152 2.59 0.81 15.61
N ALA A 153 1.66 0.41 14.77
CA ALA A 153 0.92 -0.84 14.92
C ALA A 153 1.82 -2.08 14.74
N VAL A 154 2.77 -2.04 13.80
CA VAL A 154 3.79 -3.09 13.63
C VAL A 154 4.68 -3.15 14.87
N TYR A 155 5.21 -2.01 15.31
CA TYR A 155 6.05 -1.89 16.50
C TYR A 155 5.78 -0.57 17.25
N PRO A 156 5.44 -0.64 18.55
CA PRO A 156 5.47 -1.84 19.40
C PRO A 156 4.15 -2.63 19.49
N ASP A 157 3.04 -2.17 18.91
CA ASP A 157 1.69 -2.55 19.29
C ASP A 157 1.36 -4.04 19.04
N ALA A 158 1.54 -4.53 17.83
CA ALA A 158 1.22 -5.93 17.50
C ALA A 158 2.16 -6.92 18.15
N ARG A 159 3.44 -6.53 18.37
CA ARG A 159 4.48 -7.40 18.92
C ARG A 159 4.45 -7.47 20.44
N ASN A 160 3.97 -6.43 21.12
CA ASN A 160 4.00 -6.35 22.58
C ASN A 160 2.77 -6.99 23.22
N ALA A 161 2.96 -8.06 24.00
CA ALA A 161 1.89 -8.74 24.71
C ALA A 161 1.11 -7.84 25.70
N PHE A 162 1.72 -6.76 26.19
CA PHE A 162 1.09 -5.81 27.11
C PHE A 162 0.39 -4.64 26.41
N ALA A 163 0.58 -4.49 25.07
CA ALA A 163 -0.15 -3.51 24.31
C ALA A 163 -1.55 -4.07 23.96
N PHE A 164 -2.55 -3.24 24.16
CA PHE A 164 -3.95 -3.58 23.84
C PHE A 164 -4.41 -4.92 24.42
N PRO A 165 -4.42 -5.11 25.74
CA PRO A 165 -4.85 -6.35 26.39
C PRO A 165 -6.30 -6.73 26.07
N GLU A 166 -7.11 -5.75 25.63
CA GLU A 166 -8.49 -5.94 25.18
C GLU A 166 -8.64 -6.72 23.85
N LEU A 167 -7.55 -6.96 23.11
CA LEU A 167 -7.62 -7.65 21.82
C LEU A 167 -7.88 -9.15 21.93
N ASP A 168 -7.47 -9.77 23.03
CA ASP A 168 -7.53 -11.23 23.21
C ASP A 168 -6.96 -12.02 22.00
N LEU A 169 -5.87 -11.51 21.44
CA LEU A 169 -5.13 -12.08 20.32
C LEU A 169 -3.65 -12.16 20.68
N GLU A 170 -3.02 -13.29 20.33
CA GLU A 170 -1.58 -13.46 20.53
C GLU A 170 -0.77 -12.40 19.80
N PRO A 171 0.30 -11.89 20.40
CA PRO A 171 1.22 -10.98 19.75
C PRO A 171 1.77 -11.55 18.46
N TRP A 172 2.06 -10.67 17.52
CA TRP A 172 2.65 -11.05 16.24
C TRP A 172 3.83 -10.16 15.88
N GLU A 173 4.91 -10.77 15.39
CA GLU A 173 6.09 -10.09 14.89
C GLU A 173 6.08 -10.08 13.36
N VAL A 174 5.93 -8.90 12.77
CA VAL A 174 6.11 -8.65 11.35
C VAL A 174 7.62 -8.65 11.04
N ARG A 175 8.05 -9.34 10.00
CA ARG A 175 9.47 -9.47 9.65
C ARG A 175 9.99 -8.28 8.87
N GLN A 176 9.15 -7.73 7.96
CA GLN A 176 9.54 -6.64 7.08
C GLN A 176 8.39 -5.63 6.94
N VAL A 177 8.76 -4.37 6.77
CA VAL A 177 7.84 -3.31 6.38
C VAL A 177 8.35 -2.68 5.11
N TRP A 178 7.47 -2.59 4.12
CA TRP A 178 7.72 -1.91 2.86
C TRP A 178 6.85 -0.67 2.78
N GLN A 179 7.40 0.38 2.18
CA GLN A 179 6.71 1.66 2.09
C GLN A 179 6.68 2.13 0.64
N PHE A 180 5.58 2.73 0.23
CA PHE A 180 5.44 3.38 -1.07
C PHE A 180 5.13 4.88 -0.89
N GLY A 181 5.38 5.67 -1.93
CA GLY A 181 5.09 7.11 -1.94
C GLY A 181 6.05 7.98 -1.13
N GLY A 182 7.16 7.43 -0.66
CA GLY A 182 8.20 8.18 0.06
C GLY A 182 9.03 9.11 -0.82
N PRO A 183 9.90 9.93 -0.22
CA PRO A 183 10.79 10.82 -0.96
C PRO A 183 11.98 10.09 -1.59
N GLU A 184 12.32 8.92 -1.08
CA GLU A 184 13.43 8.08 -1.50
C GLU A 184 12.94 6.65 -1.68
N ASP A 185 13.30 6.06 -2.81
CA ASP A 185 13.03 4.66 -3.12
C ASP A 185 14.36 3.92 -3.16
N ASP A 186 14.48 2.83 -2.41
CA ASP A 186 15.70 1.99 -2.35
C ASP A 186 15.48 0.59 -2.93
N VAL A 187 14.23 0.24 -3.22
CA VAL A 187 13.83 -1.05 -3.80
C VAL A 187 13.04 -0.83 -5.08
N ALA A 188 13.38 -1.56 -6.14
CA ALA A 188 12.59 -1.65 -7.35
C ALA A 188 12.27 -3.11 -7.68
N VAL A 189 10.99 -3.42 -7.90
CA VAL A 189 10.49 -4.77 -8.18
C VAL A 189 10.00 -4.83 -9.62
N ASP A 190 10.44 -5.83 -10.38
CA ASP A 190 9.91 -6.10 -11.72
C ASP A 190 8.47 -6.61 -11.60
N VAL A 191 7.55 -5.86 -12.18
CA VAL A 191 6.11 -6.15 -12.20
C VAL A 191 5.59 -6.29 -13.63
N THR A 192 6.48 -6.56 -14.59
CA THR A 192 6.15 -6.64 -16.01
C THR A 192 5.06 -7.66 -16.29
N ASP A 193 5.16 -8.86 -15.73
CA ASP A 193 4.15 -9.91 -15.88
C ASP A 193 2.83 -9.60 -15.15
N ALA A 194 2.90 -8.78 -14.08
CA ALA A 194 1.74 -8.36 -13.30
C ALA A 194 1.07 -7.08 -13.84
N PHE A 195 1.65 -6.43 -14.84
CA PHE A 195 1.15 -5.17 -15.38
C PHE A 195 -0.31 -5.22 -15.83
N PRO A 196 -0.78 -6.25 -16.57
CA PRO A 196 -2.19 -6.34 -16.96
C PRO A 196 -3.15 -6.40 -15.77
N ALA A 197 -2.78 -7.11 -14.70
CA ALA A 197 -3.58 -7.18 -13.47
C ALA A 197 -3.61 -5.84 -12.74
N LYS A 198 -2.47 -5.12 -12.67
CA LYS A 198 -2.40 -3.78 -12.10
C LYS A 198 -3.28 -2.79 -12.87
N VAL A 199 -3.24 -2.82 -14.22
CA VAL A 199 -4.12 -1.98 -15.06
C VAL A 199 -5.60 -2.29 -14.77
N ALA A 200 -5.97 -3.56 -14.70
CA ALA A 200 -7.35 -3.96 -14.41
C ALA A 200 -7.82 -3.48 -13.04
N ALA A 201 -6.95 -3.60 -12.02
CA ALA A 201 -7.25 -3.14 -10.66
C ALA A 201 -7.42 -1.62 -10.59
N CYS A 202 -6.47 -0.85 -11.10
CA CYS A 202 -6.56 0.62 -11.10
C CYS A 202 -7.76 1.12 -11.93
N SER A 203 -8.10 0.43 -13.03
CA SER A 203 -9.26 0.75 -13.87
C SER A 203 -10.60 0.41 -13.21
N ALA A 204 -10.62 -0.39 -12.14
CA ALA A 204 -11.85 -0.68 -11.41
C ALA A 204 -12.35 0.50 -10.56
N HIS A 205 -11.50 1.50 -10.31
CA HIS A 205 -11.85 2.73 -9.59
C HIS A 205 -12.45 3.78 -10.54
N ASP A 206 -13.57 3.44 -11.17
CA ASP A 206 -14.20 4.25 -12.22
C ASP A 206 -14.61 5.64 -11.71
N SER A 207 -15.06 5.75 -10.45
CA SER A 207 -15.42 7.03 -9.83
C SER A 207 -14.23 7.99 -9.68
N GLN A 208 -12.98 7.50 -9.77
CA GLN A 208 -11.74 8.26 -9.60
C GLN A 208 -11.04 8.55 -10.94
N THR A 209 -11.40 7.86 -12.02
CA THR A 209 -10.79 8.04 -13.36
C THR A 209 -10.95 9.44 -13.96
N PRO A 210 -11.99 10.25 -13.66
CA PRO A 210 -12.09 11.62 -14.16
C PRO A 210 -10.93 12.55 -13.76
N MET A 211 -10.10 12.14 -12.79
CA MET A 211 -8.88 12.90 -12.42
C MET A 211 -7.71 12.67 -13.38
N LEU A 212 -7.78 11.67 -14.25
CA LEU A 212 -6.65 11.25 -15.06
C LEU A 212 -6.63 11.99 -16.40
N ASP A 213 -5.44 12.44 -16.80
CA ASP A 213 -5.18 12.89 -18.17
C ASP A 213 -4.83 11.65 -19.03
N GLY A 214 -5.79 11.14 -19.79
CA GLY A 214 -5.62 9.94 -20.60
C GLY A 214 -6.17 8.67 -19.94
N SER A 215 -5.77 7.52 -20.43
CA SER A 215 -6.19 6.24 -19.87
C SER A 215 -5.35 5.83 -18.65
N VAL A 216 -5.93 5.04 -17.76
CA VAL A 216 -5.22 4.44 -16.62
C VAL A 216 -3.96 3.70 -17.09
N GLU A 217 -4.07 2.95 -18.18
CA GLU A 217 -2.93 2.19 -18.72
C GLU A 217 -1.79 3.09 -19.18
N GLU A 218 -2.09 4.19 -19.88
CA GLU A 218 -1.07 5.14 -20.34
C GLU A 218 -0.34 5.78 -19.17
N GLN A 219 -1.07 6.21 -18.14
CA GLN A 219 -0.47 6.79 -16.95
C GLN A 219 0.40 5.78 -16.19
N LEU A 220 -0.07 4.55 -15.99
CA LEU A 220 0.72 3.50 -15.35
C LEU A 220 1.99 3.15 -16.13
N ARG A 221 1.93 3.13 -17.48
CA ARG A 221 3.11 2.94 -18.32
C ARG A 221 4.14 4.05 -18.13
N GLU A 222 3.67 5.29 -18.04
CA GLU A 222 4.57 6.43 -17.81
C GLU A 222 5.22 6.36 -16.43
N ASP A 223 4.42 6.12 -15.38
CA ASP A 223 4.90 6.10 -14.00
C ASP A 223 5.90 4.96 -13.75
N LEU A 224 5.54 3.73 -14.11
CA LEU A 224 6.42 2.58 -13.93
C LEU A 224 7.65 2.63 -14.84
N GLY A 225 7.51 3.19 -16.04
CA GLY A 225 8.64 3.44 -16.94
C GLY A 225 9.59 4.54 -16.41
N ARG A 226 9.07 5.54 -15.71
CA ARG A 226 9.88 6.54 -15.01
C ARG A 226 10.69 5.89 -13.88
N THR A 227 10.05 5.04 -13.05
CA THR A 227 10.74 4.26 -12.03
C THR A 227 11.87 3.43 -12.62
N ALA A 228 11.64 2.72 -13.75
CA ALA A 228 12.68 1.97 -14.43
C ALA A 228 13.88 2.86 -14.81
N ARG A 229 13.63 4.03 -15.39
CA ARG A 229 14.70 4.98 -15.77
C ARG A 229 15.46 5.53 -14.55
N GLU A 230 14.77 5.90 -13.49
CA GLU A 230 15.38 6.44 -12.26
C GLU A 230 16.31 5.42 -11.58
N HIS A 231 15.98 4.13 -11.67
CA HIS A 231 16.79 3.04 -11.13
C HIS A 231 17.77 2.41 -12.14
N GLY A 232 17.89 2.96 -13.37
CA GLY A 232 18.78 2.44 -14.41
C GLY A 232 18.42 1.03 -14.88
N LEU A 233 17.12 0.68 -14.83
CA LEU A 233 16.59 -0.62 -15.19
C LEU A 233 16.20 -0.68 -16.70
N PRO A 234 16.01 -1.89 -17.27
CA PRO A 234 15.74 -2.04 -18.70
C PRO A 234 14.48 -1.29 -19.17
N GLU A 235 14.58 -0.63 -20.32
CA GLU A 235 13.42 -0.03 -20.99
C GLU A 235 12.45 -1.10 -21.47
N GLY A 236 11.14 -0.79 -21.40
CA GLY A 236 10.07 -1.70 -21.84
C GLY A 236 9.68 -2.75 -20.79
N GLN A 237 10.31 -2.73 -19.63
CA GLN A 237 9.87 -3.44 -18.43
C GLN A 237 9.24 -2.46 -17.44
N TRP A 238 8.39 -2.96 -16.57
CA TRP A 238 7.63 -2.15 -15.61
C TRP A 238 8.08 -2.45 -14.19
N PHE A 239 8.45 -1.42 -13.46
CA PHE A 239 8.97 -1.55 -12.09
C PHE A 239 8.15 -0.74 -11.12
N SER A 240 7.81 -1.34 -9.98
CA SER A 240 7.27 -0.64 -8.82
C SER A 240 8.39 -0.35 -7.85
N SER A 241 8.43 0.84 -7.29
CA SER A 241 9.45 1.24 -6.32
C SER A 241 8.89 1.43 -4.92
N GLY A 242 9.77 1.35 -3.93
CA GLY A 242 9.45 1.53 -2.52
C GLY A 242 10.70 1.54 -1.64
N LYS A 243 10.48 1.53 -0.33
CA LYS A 243 11.52 1.54 0.69
C LYS A 243 11.26 0.48 1.74
#